data_063d692abea83f07b9c2048277cb893b
#
_entry.id   063d692abea83f07b9c2048277cb893b
#
_cell.length_a   1.000
_cell.length_b   1.000
_cell.length_c   1.000
_cell.angle_alpha   90.00
_cell.angle_beta   90.00
_cell.angle_gamma   90.00
#
_symmetry.space_group_name_H-M   'P 1'
#
loop_
_entity.id
_entity.type
_entity.pdbx_description
1 polymer ?
#
loop_
_entity_poly.entity_id
_entity_poly.type
_entity_poly.pdbx_seq_one_letter_code
_entity_poly.pdbx_strand_id
1 'polypeptide(L)'
;MENLKKLGFGCMRLPMLDVENNKVDMEQFCKMVDTFMAKGFKYFDTAYMYHNYQSELFVKEALVKRYPRESFLLADKLPTMQLKSIEDNKRIFDEQLEKCGVDYFDYYLLHCLDVDNYAKVKEFKSMDFVRQMKAEGKIKKLGFSFHDTAEFLEKILLEIGEDIEFVQLQINYLDWESDSVQSRKCYEVCQKYHKSVIVMEPVKGGKLVNIPQAGIDLLKIQDEKMSVASWAIRFASSLDDVFMVLSGMSTWEQLEDNLSYMEDFKPLTKEEIETTFKVAKIINDTTAIACTACNYCKENCPMQIQIPEIFELYNNEKRFGMASGSKKKYQDMIKTHAKASECIECRSCEGHCPQHLTIVDYLKIVAKTFED
;
A
#
# COMPACT_ATOMS: atom_id res chain seq x y z
N MET A 1 -16.59 19.06 1.41
CA MET A 1 -16.63 17.59 1.55
C MET A 1 -17.24 17.31 2.91
N GLU A 2 -18.35 16.56 2.95
CA GLU A 2 -19.02 16.16 4.18
C GLU A 2 -18.01 15.48 5.12
N ASN A 3 -18.32 15.51 6.42
CA ASN A 3 -17.53 14.98 7.55
C ASN A 3 -17.18 13.48 7.38
N LEU A 4 -16.33 13.14 6.42
CA LEU A 4 -15.90 11.77 6.17
C LEU A 4 -14.82 11.40 7.17
N LYS A 5 -15.02 10.28 7.90
CA LYS A 5 -13.97 9.74 8.77
C LYS A 5 -12.76 9.30 7.93
N LYS A 6 -11.56 9.69 8.34
CA LYS A 6 -10.34 9.58 7.54
C LYS A 6 -9.76 8.15 7.38
N LEU A 7 -10.39 7.10 7.94
CA LEU A 7 -9.94 5.72 7.77
C LEU A 7 -10.68 5.05 6.62
N GLY A 8 -9.92 4.47 5.67
CA GLY A 8 -10.42 3.63 4.58
C GLY A 8 -10.03 2.16 4.76
N PHE A 9 -10.93 1.25 4.37
CA PHE A 9 -10.68 -0.19 4.37
C PHE A 9 -9.91 -0.58 3.10
N GLY A 10 -8.61 -0.88 3.25
CA GLY A 10 -7.76 -1.37 2.16
C GLY A 10 -7.93 -2.86 1.92
N CYS A 11 -8.49 -3.26 0.77
CA CYS A 11 -8.81 -4.65 0.46
C CYS A 11 -7.65 -5.46 -0.14
N MET A 12 -6.42 -4.95 -0.07
CA MET A 12 -5.22 -5.69 -0.47
C MET A 12 -4.83 -6.79 0.54
N ARG A 13 -5.25 -6.65 1.80
CA ARG A 13 -4.87 -7.55 2.91
C ARG A 13 -6.11 -7.98 3.69
N LEU A 14 -6.94 -8.83 3.05
CA LEU A 14 -8.13 -9.38 3.69
C LEU A 14 -7.78 -10.49 4.70
N PRO A 15 -8.69 -10.84 5.63
CA PRO A 15 -8.48 -11.99 6.52
C PRO A 15 -8.41 -13.29 5.73
N MET A 16 -7.42 -14.13 6.02
CA MET A 16 -7.15 -15.35 5.25
C MET A 16 -7.30 -16.59 6.10
N LEU A 17 -8.04 -17.60 5.59
CA LEU A 17 -8.04 -18.96 6.11
C LEU A 17 -6.83 -19.74 5.60
N ASP A 18 -6.39 -19.47 4.37
CA ASP A 18 -5.25 -20.13 3.73
C ASP A 18 -4.61 -19.13 2.75
N VAL A 19 -3.40 -18.69 3.08
CA VAL A 19 -2.66 -17.71 2.29
C VAL A 19 -2.16 -18.31 0.97
N GLU A 20 -1.69 -19.56 1.00
CA GLU A 20 -1.10 -20.22 -0.17
C GLU A 20 -2.15 -20.45 -1.27
N ASN A 21 -3.37 -20.79 -0.88
CA ASN A 21 -4.48 -21.02 -1.80
C ASN A 21 -5.40 -19.79 -1.99
N ASN A 22 -4.96 -18.62 -1.53
CA ASN A 22 -5.73 -17.36 -1.61
C ASN A 22 -7.18 -17.50 -1.06
N LYS A 23 -7.37 -18.28 0.00
CA LYS A 23 -8.67 -18.52 0.60
C LYS A 23 -8.97 -17.48 1.67
N VAL A 24 -9.82 -16.51 1.33
CA VAL A 24 -10.27 -15.46 2.25
C VAL A 24 -11.26 -16.01 3.28
N ASP A 25 -11.13 -15.58 4.54
CA ASP A 25 -12.15 -15.77 5.56
C ASP A 25 -13.31 -14.78 5.34
N MET A 26 -14.26 -15.20 4.51
CA MET A 26 -15.41 -14.36 4.16
C MET A 26 -16.34 -14.08 5.34
N GLU A 27 -16.43 -14.96 6.32
CA GLU A 27 -17.25 -14.74 7.53
C GLU A 27 -16.63 -13.60 8.35
N GLN A 28 -15.34 -13.67 8.63
CA GLN A 28 -14.63 -12.62 9.34
C GLN A 28 -14.64 -11.30 8.54
N PHE A 29 -14.42 -11.34 7.22
CA PHE A 29 -14.45 -10.14 6.39
C PHE A 29 -15.82 -9.46 6.41
N CYS A 30 -16.91 -10.21 6.27
CA CYS A 30 -18.27 -9.67 6.39
C CYS A 30 -18.50 -8.99 7.74
N LYS A 31 -18.10 -9.65 8.85
CA LYS A 31 -18.21 -9.08 10.19
C LYS A 31 -17.40 -7.81 10.36
N MET A 32 -16.19 -7.76 9.79
CA MET A 32 -15.34 -6.57 9.81
C MET A 32 -15.98 -5.41 9.02
N VAL A 33 -16.55 -5.68 7.85
CA VAL A 33 -17.31 -4.70 7.05
C VAL A 33 -18.49 -4.16 7.83
N ASP A 34 -19.28 -5.04 8.49
CA ASP A 34 -20.44 -4.62 9.29
C ASP A 34 -20.04 -3.66 10.42
N THR A 35 -18.97 -3.99 11.13
CA THR A 35 -18.50 -3.14 12.23
C THR A 35 -17.93 -1.81 11.72
N PHE A 36 -17.18 -1.83 10.63
CA PHE A 36 -16.63 -0.63 10.00
C PHE A 36 -17.75 0.33 9.56
N MET A 37 -18.77 -0.19 8.89
CA MET A 37 -19.96 0.57 8.46
C MET A 37 -20.78 1.09 9.64
N ALA A 38 -21.02 0.25 10.66
CA ALA A 38 -21.78 0.63 11.87
C ALA A 38 -21.09 1.76 12.65
N LYS A 39 -19.75 1.84 12.60
CA LYS A 39 -18.95 2.93 13.19
C LYS A 39 -18.91 4.19 12.32
N GLY A 40 -19.62 4.21 11.18
CA GLY A 40 -19.74 5.37 10.28
C GLY A 40 -18.58 5.58 9.32
N PHE A 41 -17.69 4.59 9.18
CA PHE A 41 -16.68 4.59 8.14
C PHE A 41 -17.29 4.05 6.84
N LYS A 42 -16.88 4.61 5.69
CA LYS A 42 -17.60 4.34 4.43
C LYS A 42 -16.68 4.05 3.23
N TYR A 43 -15.37 4.27 3.33
CA TYR A 43 -14.46 4.19 2.20
C TYR A 43 -13.79 2.80 2.11
N PHE A 44 -13.93 2.16 0.94
CA PHE A 44 -13.33 0.86 0.62
C PHE A 44 -12.46 1.00 -0.62
N ASP A 45 -11.23 0.45 -0.58
CA ASP A 45 -10.24 0.53 -1.65
C ASP A 45 -9.85 -0.87 -2.12
N THR A 46 -10.16 -1.17 -3.37
CA THR A 46 -9.75 -2.41 -4.03
C THR A 46 -8.89 -2.13 -5.26
N ALA A 47 -8.46 -3.18 -5.96
CA ALA A 47 -7.81 -3.10 -7.25
C ALA A 47 -7.94 -4.43 -8.01
N TYR A 48 -7.89 -4.34 -9.34
CA TYR A 48 -8.03 -5.45 -10.27
C TYR A 48 -7.18 -6.68 -9.93
N MET A 49 -5.90 -6.46 -9.54
CA MET A 49 -4.94 -7.54 -9.30
C MET A 49 -4.91 -8.06 -7.86
N TYR A 50 -5.64 -7.44 -6.92
CA TYR A 50 -5.60 -7.88 -5.52
C TYR A 50 -6.20 -9.27 -5.34
N HIS A 51 -5.60 -10.06 -4.43
CA HIS A 51 -6.04 -11.44 -4.15
C HIS A 51 -6.17 -12.31 -5.41
N ASN A 52 -5.15 -12.31 -6.27
CA ASN A 52 -5.15 -13.07 -7.53
C ASN A 52 -6.41 -12.76 -8.37
N TYR A 53 -6.70 -11.46 -8.58
CA TYR A 53 -7.83 -10.93 -9.35
C TYR A 53 -9.22 -11.25 -8.75
N GLN A 54 -9.30 -11.52 -7.44
CA GLN A 54 -10.55 -11.90 -6.77
C GLN A 54 -11.05 -10.87 -5.74
N SER A 55 -10.26 -9.87 -5.36
CA SER A 55 -10.65 -8.90 -4.33
C SER A 55 -11.97 -8.20 -4.63
N GLU A 56 -12.20 -7.85 -5.88
CA GLU A 56 -13.45 -7.23 -6.36
C GLU A 56 -14.67 -8.13 -6.10
N LEU A 57 -14.53 -9.45 -6.32
CA LEU A 57 -15.58 -10.42 -6.00
C LEU A 57 -15.83 -10.53 -4.50
N PHE A 58 -14.78 -10.51 -3.67
CA PHE A 58 -14.92 -10.52 -2.22
C PHE A 58 -15.60 -9.26 -1.70
N VAL A 59 -15.27 -8.09 -2.26
CA VAL A 59 -15.94 -6.82 -1.96
C VAL A 59 -17.41 -6.85 -2.38
N LYS A 60 -17.74 -7.42 -3.54
CA LYS A 60 -19.12 -7.63 -3.97
C LYS A 60 -19.93 -8.41 -2.94
N GLU A 61 -19.37 -9.53 -2.47
CA GLU A 61 -20.07 -10.40 -1.50
C GLU A 61 -20.18 -9.76 -0.12
N ALA A 62 -19.11 -9.14 0.40
CA ALA A 62 -19.07 -8.63 1.76
C ALA A 62 -19.71 -7.25 1.91
N LEU A 63 -19.72 -6.42 0.86
CA LEU A 63 -20.20 -5.04 0.92
C LEU A 63 -21.37 -4.80 -0.03
N VAL A 64 -21.16 -4.93 -1.34
CA VAL A 64 -22.11 -4.43 -2.34
C VAL A 64 -23.47 -5.14 -2.31
N LYS A 65 -23.49 -6.45 -2.08
CA LYS A 65 -24.74 -7.22 -1.94
C LYS A 65 -25.48 -6.99 -0.63
N ARG A 66 -24.84 -6.37 0.35
CA ARG A 66 -25.34 -6.31 1.74
C ARG A 66 -25.74 -4.91 2.16
N TYR A 67 -25.27 -3.88 1.46
CA TYR A 67 -25.52 -2.48 1.80
C TYR A 67 -26.07 -1.69 0.61
N PRO A 68 -26.95 -0.69 0.84
CA PRO A 68 -27.35 0.25 -0.22
C PRO A 68 -26.14 0.93 -0.85
N ARG A 69 -26.13 1.05 -2.18
CA ARG A 69 -24.97 1.56 -2.96
C ARG A 69 -24.49 2.95 -2.50
N GLU A 70 -25.42 3.80 -2.12
CA GLU A 70 -25.18 5.17 -1.65
C GLU A 70 -24.64 5.24 -0.21
N SER A 71 -24.62 4.15 0.53
CA SER A 71 -24.16 4.13 1.92
C SER A 71 -22.64 3.99 2.07
N PHE A 72 -21.94 3.63 1.00
CA PHE A 72 -20.48 3.45 0.99
C PHE A 72 -19.82 4.11 -0.22
N LEU A 73 -18.51 4.32 -0.13
CA LEU A 73 -17.65 4.83 -1.18
C LEU A 73 -16.70 3.71 -1.63
N LEU A 74 -16.73 3.39 -2.92
CA LEU A 74 -15.89 2.35 -3.50
C LEU A 74 -14.85 2.95 -4.44
N ALA A 75 -13.58 2.61 -4.17
CA ALA A 75 -12.44 2.93 -5.03
C ALA A 75 -11.92 1.68 -5.75
N ASP A 76 -11.65 1.82 -7.04
CA ASP A 76 -10.98 0.81 -7.84
C ASP A 76 -9.96 1.43 -8.80
N LYS A 77 -9.13 0.62 -9.47
CA LYS A 77 -7.95 1.11 -10.18
C LYS A 77 -7.77 0.42 -11.53
N LEU A 78 -7.56 1.19 -12.60
CA LEU A 78 -7.13 0.69 -13.89
C LEU A 78 -5.68 0.20 -13.81
N PRO A 79 -5.39 -1.09 -14.03
CA PRO A 79 -4.04 -1.65 -13.89
C PRO A 79 -3.15 -1.24 -15.08
N THR A 80 -2.59 -0.02 -15.05
CA THR A 80 -1.83 0.57 -16.16
C THR A 80 -0.67 -0.31 -16.62
N MET A 81 -0.03 -1.03 -15.69
CA MET A 81 1.06 -1.95 -15.97
C MET A 81 0.64 -3.15 -16.83
N GLN A 82 -0.64 -3.51 -16.86
CA GLN A 82 -1.17 -4.68 -17.59
C GLN A 82 -1.78 -4.34 -18.94
N LEU A 83 -1.91 -3.08 -19.28
CA LEU A 83 -2.44 -2.63 -20.56
C LEU A 83 -1.54 -3.10 -21.70
N LYS A 84 -2.14 -3.62 -22.77
CA LYS A 84 -1.48 -4.08 -24.00
C LYS A 84 -2.08 -3.45 -25.25
N SER A 85 -3.27 -2.88 -25.15
CA SER A 85 -3.97 -2.20 -26.24
C SER A 85 -4.93 -1.11 -25.71
N ILE A 86 -5.45 -0.28 -26.59
CA ILE A 86 -6.44 0.76 -26.25
C ILE A 86 -7.75 0.11 -25.76
N GLU A 87 -8.13 -1.03 -26.32
CA GLU A 87 -9.35 -1.75 -25.98
C GLU A 87 -9.32 -2.32 -24.56
N ASP A 88 -8.13 -2.57 -24.01
CA ASP A 88 -8.00 -3.06 -22.65
C ASP A 88 -8.58 -2.09 -21.62
N ASN A 89 -8.52 -0.78 -21.85
CA ASN A 89 -9.11 0.20 -20.96
C ASN A 89 -10.59 -0.10 -20.70
N LYS A 90 -11.37 -0.27 -21.78
CA LYS A 90 -12.79 -0.55 -21.67
C LYS A 90 -13.07 -1.96 -21.15
N ARG A 91 -12.38 -2.95 -21.68
CA ARG A 91 -12.57 -4.35 -21.29
C ARG A 91 -12.35 -4.54 -19.79
N ILE A 92 -11.25 -4.03 -19.25
CA ILE A 92 -10.92 -4.15 -17.83
C ILE A 92 -11.92 -3.36 -16.98
N PHE A 93 -12.25 -2.13 -17.36
CA PHE A 93 -13.22 -1.31 -16.63
C PHE A 93 -14.59 -1.97 -16.52
N ASP A 94 -15.09 -2.51 -17.63
CA ASP A 94 -16.38 -3.23 -17.64
C ASP A 94 -16.33 -4.50 -16.79
N GLU A 95 -15.22 -5.26 -16.83
CA GLU A 95 -14.99 -6.42 -15.98
C GLU A 95 -14.97 -6.04 -14.49
N GLN A 96 -14.36 -4.92 -14.13
CA GLN A 96 -14.32 -4.41 -12.74
C GLN A 96 -15.73 -4.04 -12.24
N LEU A 97 -16.53 -3.35 -13.05
CA LEU A 97 -17.93 -3.05 -12.71
C LEU A 97 -18.74 -4.34 -12.48
N GLU A 98 -18.58 -5.35 -13.34
CA GLU A 98 -19.25 -6.64 -13.21
C GLU A 98 -18.80 -7.40 -11.95
N LYS A 99 -17.49 -7.49 -11.72
CA LYS A 99 -16.90 -8.17 -10.56
C LYS A 99 -17.32 -7.51 -9.26
N CYS A 100 -17.26 -6.20 -9.18
CA CYS A 100 -17.73 -5.45 -8.02
C CYS A 100 -19.26 -5.47 -7.91
N GLY A 101 -19.99 -5.64 -9.01
CA GLY A 101 -21.45 -5.60 -9.04
C GLY A 101 -22.01 -4.19 -8.84
N VAL A 102 -21.36 -3.18 -9.43
CA VAL A 102 -21.75 -1.77 -9.33
C VAL A 102 -21.84 -1.14 -10.71
N ASP A 103 -22.61 -0.04 -10.82
CA ASP A 103 -22.75 0.72 -12.07
C ASP A 103 -21.76 1.87 -12.19
N TYR A 104 -21.10 2.25 -11.07
CA TYR A 104 -20.13 3.33 -11.02
C TYR A 104 -19.16 3.15 -9.83
N PHE A 105 -17.98 3.76 -9.95
CA PHE A 105 -17.01 3.92 -8.86
C PHE A 105 -17.06 5.35 -8.31
N ASP A 106 -17.00 5.51 -6.98
CA ASP A 106 -16.89 6.82 -6.35
C ASP A 106 -15.50 7.44 -6.58
N TYR A 107 -14.48 6.61 -6.52
CA TYR A 107 -13.09 6.95 -6.78
C TYR A 107 -12.50 5.96 -7.77
N TYR A 108 -11.87 6.47 -8.82
CA TYR A 108 -11.19 5.62 -9.79
C TYR A 108 -9.78 6.13 -10.05
N LEU A 109 -8.81 5.23 -10.09
CA LEU A 109 -7.41 5.58 -10.17
C LEU A 109 -6.75 4.98 -11.41
N LEU A 110 -5.83 5.72 -12.02
CA LEU A 110 -4.79 5.11 -12.83
C LEU A 110 -3.79 4.46 -11.85
N HIS A 111 -3.63 3.13 -11.93
CA HIS A 111 -2.90 2.36 -10.92
C HIS A 111 -1.40 2.43 -11.12
N CYS A 112 -0.64 2.76 -10.06
CA CYS A 112 0.80 2.63 -9.99
C CYS A 112 1.55 3.45 -11.06
N LEU A 113 1.31 4.76 -11.11
CA LEU A 113 2.03 5.61 -12.05
C LEU A 113 3.50 5.79 -11.62
N ASP A 114 4.35 5.48 -12.54
CA ASP A 114 5.78 5.75 -12.65
C ASP A 114 6.07 6.16 -14.10
N VAL A 115 7.34 6.34 -14.46
CA VAL A 115 7.75 6.73 -15.82
C VAL A 115 7.22 5.74 -16.88
N ASP A 116 7.33 4.45 -16.64
CA ASP A 116 6.98 3.40 -17.61
C ASP A 116 5.46 3.24 -17.74
N ASN A 117 4.76 3.21 -16.62
CA ASN A 117 3.30 3.06 -16.62
C ASN A 117 2.59 4.31 -17.14
N TYR A 118 3.14 5.50 -16.88
CA TYR A 118 2.61 6.73 -17.46
C TYR A 118 2.83 6.81 -18.99
N ALA A 119 3.93 6.24 -19.50
CA ALA A 119 4.13 6.09 -20.93
C ALA A 119 3.01 5.22 -21.56
N LYS A 120 2.61 4.11 -20.93
CA LYS A 120 1.48 3.27 -21.35
C LYS A 120 0.14 4.01 -21.29
N VAL A 121 -0.08 4.81 -20.24
CA VAL A 121 -1.29 5.66 -20.13
C VAL A 121 -1.44 6.57 -21.35
N LYS A 122 -0.33 7.13 -21.85
CA LYS A 122 -0.32 7.96 -23.06
C LYS A 122 -0.47 7.13 -24.32
N GLU A 123 0.26 6.04 -24.47
CA GLU A 123 0.21 5.14 -25.60
C GLU A 123 -1.20 4.58 -25.86
N PHE A 124 -1.84 4.11 -24.78
CA PHE A 124 -3.16 3.49 -24.87
C PHE A 124 -4.31 4.46 -24.59
N LYS A 125 -4.03 5.79 -24.57
CA LYS A 125 -5.04 6.85 -24.42
C LYS A 125 -5.96 6.66 -23.22
N SER A 126 -5.41 6.15 -22.12
CA SER A 126 -6.20 5.83 -20.93
C SER A 126 -6.84 7.08 -20.30
N MET A 127 -6.19 8.27 -20.40
CA MET A 127 -6.80 9.53 -19.93
C MET A 127 -8.08 9.87 -20.70
N ASP A 128 -8.10 9.72 -22.02
CA ASP A 128 -9.29 9.99 -22.83
C ASP A 128 -10.44 9.05 -22.44
N PHE A 129 -10.11 7.77 -22.20
CA PHE A 129 -11.07 6.78 -21.73
C PHE A 129 -11.66 7.12 -20.36
N VAL A 130 -10.83 7.44 -19.34
CA VAL A 130 -11.35 7.72 -17.98
C VAL A 130 -12.11 9.05 -17.92
N ARG A 131 -11.74 10.06 -18.76
CA ARG A 131 -12.53 11.28 -18.94
C ARG A 131 -13.92 10.98 -19.49
N GLN A 132 -14.01 10.10 -20.48
CA GLN A 132 -15.28 9.66 -21.02
C GLN A 132 -16.13 8.94 -19.96
N MET A 133 -15.56 8.00 -19.21
CA MET A 133 -16.26 7.29 -18.12
C MET A 133 -16.74 8.25 -17.02
N LYS A 134 -15.96 9.30 -16.74
CA LYS A 134 -16.36 10.35 -15.81
C LYS A 134 -17.52 11.19 -16.35
N ALA A 135 -17.48 11.56 -17.63
CA ALA A 135 -18.58 12.29 -18.28
C ALA A 135 -19.88 11.45 -18.34
N GLU A 136 -19.78 10.12 -18.51
CA GLU A 136 -20.89 9.18 -18.45
C GLU A 136 -21.39 8.93 -17.01
N GLY A 137 -20.72 9.47 -15.99
CA GLY A 137 -21.08 9.31 -14.58
C GLY A 137 -20.70 7.97 -13.97
N LYS A 138 -19.93 7.15 -14.67
CA LYS A 138 -19.40 5.86 -14.17
C LYS A 138 -18.20 6.02 -13.24
N ILE A 139 -17.51 7.15 -13.29
CA ILE A 139 -16.48 7.59 -12.36
C ILE A 139 -16.91 8.91 -11.74
N LYS A 140 -16.94 8.98 -10.40
CA LYS A 140 -17.31 10.22 -9.69
C LYS A 140 -16.10 11.11 -9.44
N LYS A 141 -14.99 10.51 -8.98
CA LYS A 141 -13.72 11.18 -8.69
C LYS A 141 -12.58 10.44 -9.38
N LEU A 142 -11.76 11.17 -10.14
CA LEU A 142 -10.62 10.63 -10.87
C LEU A 142 -9.31 10.99 -10.17
N GLY A 143 -8.43 10.02 -10.02
CA GLY A 143 -7.10 10.20 -9.44
C GLY A 143 -6.10 9.18 -9.99
N PHE A 144 -4.96 9.08 -9.36
CA PHE A 144 -3.98 8.04 -9.64
C PHE A 144 -3.21 7.67 -8.36
N SER A 145 -2.66 6.46 -8.31
CA SER A 145 -1.65 6.07 -7.33
C SER A 145 -0.26 6.25 -7.94
N PHE A 146 0.70 6.70 -7.13
CA PHE A 146 1.99 7.16 -7.60
C PHE A 146 3.15 6.51 -6.82
N HIS A 147 4.20 6.10 -7.56
CA HIS A 147 5.36 5.39 -7.03
C HIS A 147 6.68 5.82 -7.71
N ASP A 148 6.92 7.13 -7.83
CA ASP A 148 8.13 7.66 -8.46
C ASP A 148 8.60 8.94 -7.72
N THR A 149 9.47 9.72 -8.32
CA THR A 149 10.02 10.95 -7.76
C THR A 149 9.04 12.12 -7.75
N ALA A 150 9.20 13.05 -6.84
CA ALA A 150 8.38 14.26 -6.77
C ALA A 150 8.47 15.11 -8.05
N GLU A 151 9.63 15.15 -8.71
CA GLU A 151 9.81 15.83 -9.99
C GLU A 151 8.91 15.21 -11.08
N PHE A 152 8.83 13.88 -11.12
CA PHE A 152 7.97 13.21 -12.08
C PHE A 152 6.48 13.37 -11.76
N LEU A 153 6.12 13.37 -10.46
CA LEU A 153 4.76 13.70 -10.03
C LEU A 153 4.34 15.09 -10.51
N GLU A 154 5.22 16.08 -10.33
CA GLU A 154 4.96 17.45 -10.79
C GLU A 154 4.74 17.51 -12.30
N LYS A 155 5.57 16.79 -13.08
CA LYS A 155 5.39 16.67 -14.54
C LYS A 155 4.03 16.08 -14.91
N ILE A 156 3.58 15.01 -14.25
CA ILE A 156 2.25 14.43 -14.48
C ILE A 156 1.16 15.46 -14.17
N LEU A 157 1.25 16.15 -13.03
CA LEU A 157 0.23 17.13 -12.64
C LEU A 157 0.20 18.36 -13.55
N LEU A 158 1.31 18.74 -14.18
CA LEU A 158 1.34 19.78 -15.22
C LEU A 158 0.64 19.32 -16.50
N GLU A 159 0.74 18.02 -16.87
CA GLU A 159 0.16 17.49 -18.10
C GLU A 159 -1.35 17.16 -17.97
N ILE A 160 -1.77 16.57 -16.86
CA ILE A 160 -3.14 16.05 -16.68
C ILE A 160 -3.84 16.54 -15.40
N GLY A 161 -3.20 17.40 -14.62
CA GLY A 161 -3.68 17.76 -13.29
C GLY A 161 -5.08 18.39 -13.26
N GLU A 162 -5.54 19.06 -14.34
CA GLU A 162 -6.89 19.64 -14.41
C GLU A 162 -8.00 18.59 -14.27
N ASP A 163 -7.75 17.35 -14.72
CA ASP A 163 -8.71 16.25 -14.63
C ASP A 163 -8.64 15.48 -13.30
N ILE A 164 -7.55 15.67 -12.54
CA ILE A 164 -7.22 14.89 -11.34
C ILE A 164 -7.72 15.62 -10.09
N GLU A 165 -8.54 14.94 -9.28
CA GLU A 165 -9.05 15.48 -8.02
C GLU A 165 -8.21 15.03 -6.81
N PHE A 166 -7.54 13.89 -6.90
CA PHE A 166 -6.74 13.37 -5.79
C PHE A 166 -5.57 12.51 -6.28
N VAL A 167 -4.56 12.37 -5.43
CA VAL A 167 -3.41 11.49 -5.66
C VAL A 167 -3.29 10.52 -4.48
N GLN A 168 -3.06 9.23 -4.75
CA GLN A 168 -2.76 8.24 -3.73
C GLN A 168 -1.25 8.09 -3.59
N LEU A 169 -0.72 8.42 -2.40
CA LEU A 169 0.71 8.45 -2.09
C LEU A 169 1.07 7.45 -0.99
N GLN A 170 2.26 6.88 -1.08
CA GLN A 170 2.87 6.15 0.03
C GLN A 170 3.38 7.15 1.07
N ILE A 171 2.72 7.21 2.24
CA ILE A 171 3.10 8.13 3.32
C ILE A 171 3.09 7.39 4.65
N ASN A 172 4.23 7.44 5.34
CA ASN A 172 4.39 7.07 6.74
C ASN A 172 5.60 7.82 7.32
N TYR A 173 5.74 7.86 8.63
CA TYR A 173 6.80 8.63 9.29
C TYR A 173 8.21 8.11 8.98
N LEU A 174 8.37 6.83 8.60
CA LEU A 174 9.66 6.25 8.24
C LEU A 174 10.12 6.68 6.84
N ASP A 175 9.18 6.76 5.89
CA ASP A 175 9.45 7.13 4.51
C ASP A 175 9.37 8.64 4.27
N TRP A 176 9.01 9.42 5.29
CA TRP A 176 8.79 10.86 5.18
C TRP A 176 9.96 11.60 4.54
N GLU A 177 11.19 11.32 4.99
CA GLU A 177 12.44 11.88 4.46
C GLU A 177 13.23 10.88 3.60
N SER A 178 12.61 9.81 3.11
CA SER A 178 13.27 8.81 2.28
C SER A 178 13.62 9.39 0.90
N ASP A 179 14.87 9.23 0.48
CA ASP A 179 15.31 9.64 -0.86
C ASP A 179 14.70 8.77 -1.98
N SER A 180 14.34 7.53 -1.68
CA SER A 180 13.77 6.61 -2.67
C SER A 180 12.25 6.74 -2.81
N VAL A 181 11.52 6.97 -1.71
CA VAL A 181 10.04 7.10 -1.72
C VAL A 181 9.61 8.55 -1.86
N GLN A 182 10.39 9.48 -1.30
CA GLN A 182 10.14 10.93 -1.34
C GLN A 182 8.75 11.35 -0.83
N SER A 183 8.24 10.70 0.23
CA SER A 183 6.87 10.92 0.73
C SER A 183 6.57 12.39 0.96
N ARG A 184 7.42 13.12 1.70
CA ARG A 184 7.25 14.56 1.97
C ARG A 184 7.25 15.39 0.70
N LYS A 185 8.23 15.16 -0.19
CA LYS A 185 8.35 15.93 -1.43
C LYS A 185 7.15 15.71 -2.35
N CYS A 186 6.66 14.46 -2.48
CA CYS A 186 5.44 14.15 -3.25
C CYS A 186 4.20 14.81 -2.62
N TYR A 187 4.09 14.78 -1.29
CA TYR A 187 3.00 15.45 -0.58
C TYR A 187 3.02 16.98 -0.82
N GLU A 188 4.18 17.63 -0.73
CA GLU A 188 4.37 19.05 -1.01
C GLU A 188 3.99 19.42 -2.46
N VAL A 189 4.29 18.55 -3.42
CA VAL A 189 3.83 18.71 -4.82
C VAL A 189 2.31 18.66 -4.90
N CYS A 190 1.65 17.70 -4.22
CA CYS A 190 0.19 17.65 -4.18
C CYS A 190 -0.41 18.93 -3.58
N GLN A 191 0.16 19.47 -2.50
CA GLN A 191 -0.26 20.73 -1.91
C GLN A 191 -0.12 21.91 -2.89
N LYS A 192 1.03 22.01 -3.56
CA LYS A 192 1.31 23.04 -4.57
C LYS A 192 0.27 23.06 -5.69
N TYR A 193 -0.23 21.90 -6.11
CA TYR A 193 -1.24 21.76 -7.16
C TYR A 193 -2.67 21.58 -6.61
N HIS A 194 -2.89 21.82 -5.33
CA HIS A 194 -4.19 21.72 -4.65
C HIS A 194 -4.88 20.36 -4.87
N LYS A 195 -4.10 19.27 -4.80
CA LYS A 195 -4.62 17.90 -4.90
C LYS A 195 -4.81 17.31 -3.52
N SER A 196 -6.01 16.78 -3.28
CA SER A 196 -6.27 16.00 -2.08
C SER A 196 -5.48 14.71 -2.10
N VAL A 197 -5.06 14.22 -0.92
CA VAL A 197 -4.22 13.04 -0.81
C VAL A 197 -4.97 11.88 -0.14
N ILE A 198 -4.87 10.69 -0.75
CA ILE A 198 -5.16 9.41 -0.11
C ILE A 198 -3.81 8.79 0.27
N VAL A 199 -3.71 8.28 1.48
CA VAL A 199 -2.49 7.63 1.93
C VAL A 199 -2.60 6.11 1.80
N MET A 200 -1.64 5.50 1.12
CA MET A 200 -1.38 4.05 1.13
C MET A 200 -0.12 3.75 1.95
N GLU A 201 0.00 2.51 2.42
CA GLU A 201 1.12 2.02 3.26
C GLU A 201 1.40 2.86 4.53
N PRO A 202 0.41 3.31 5.28
CA PRO A 202 0.65 4.10 6.48
C PRO A 202 1.47 3.34 7.52
N VAL A 203 1.36 2.01 7.57
CA VAL A 203 2.14 1.13 8.46
C VAL A 203 3.26 0.37 7.73
N LYS A 204 3.61 0.77 6.50
CA LYS A 204 4.70 0.19 5.67
C LYS A 204 4.62 -1.34 5.61
N GLY A 205 3.48 -1.85 5.14
CA GLY A 205 3.23 -3.29 5.03
C GLY A 205 3.23 -4.05 6.37
N GLY A 206 2.99 -3.37 7.49
CA GLY A 206 3.04 -3.91 8.84
C GLY A 206 4.41 -3.77 9.54
N LYS A 207 5.44 -3.27 8.87
CA LYS A 207 6.78 -3.10 9.46
C LYS A 207 6.81 -2.11 10.61
N LEU A 208 5.95 -1.09 10.59
CA LEU A 208 5.84 -0.10 11.66
C LEU A 208 5.04 -0.59 12.87
N VAL A 209 4.65 -1.85 12.91
CA VAL A 209 4.07 -2.51 14.11
C VAL A 209 5.14 -3.22 14.92
N ASN A 210 6.13 -3.81 14.24
CA ASN A 210 7.23 -4.57 14.84
C ASN A 210 8.54 -3.75 14.78
N ILE A 211 8.60 -2.69 15.55
CA ILE A 211 9.75 -1.78 15.62
C ILE A 211 10.69 -2.16 16.79
N PRO A 212 11.95 -1.66 16.81
CA PRO A 212 12.86 -1.88 17.93
C PRO A 212 12.28 -1.40 19.28
N GLN A 213 12.60 -2.11 20.38
CA GLN A 213 12.06 -1.83 21.72
C GLN A 213 12.27 -0.37 22.15
N ALA A 214 13.44 0.22 21.87
CA ALA A 214 13.72 1.61 22.16
C ALA A 214 12.73 2.58 21.46
N GLY A 215 12.25 2.23 20.26
CA GLY A 215 11.19 2.99 19.58
C GLY A 215 9.84 2.83 20.28
N ILE A 216 9.49 1.59 20.69
CA ILE A 216 8.26 1.33 21.46
C ILE A 216 8.25 2.12 22.77
N ASP A 217 9.36 2.14 23.48
CA ASP A 217 9.48 2.85 24.75
C ASP A 217 9.27 4.37 24.58
N LEU A 218 9.81 4.97 23.51
CA LEU A 218 9.56 6.38 23.19
C LEU A 218 8.08 6.67 22.90
N LEU A 219 7.40 5.81 22.17
CA LEU A 219 5.97 5.97 21.89
C LEU A 219 5.12 5.85 23.15
N LYS A 220 5.44 4.90 24.04
CA LYS A 220 4.74 4.70 25.32
C LYS A 220 4.91 5.85 26.29
N ILE A 221 6.03 6.57 26.26
CA ILE A 221 6.24 7.79 27.07
C ILE A 221 5.22 8.87 26.68
N GLN A 222 4.86 8.96 25.38
CA GLN A 222 3.85 9.92 24.91
C GLN A 222 2.42 9.49 25.27
N ASP A 223 2.09 8.24 24.99
CA ASP A 223 0.79 7.65 25.35
C ASP A 223 0.90 6.13 25.49
N GLU A 224 0.84 5.64 26.74
CA GLU A 224 0.96 4.21 27.05
C GLU A 224 -0.21 3.38 26.52
N LYS A 225 -1.38 4.00 26.29
CA LYS A 225 -2.59 3.31 25.86
C LYS A 225 -2.64 3.09 24.33
N MET A 226 -1.88 3.86 23.58
CA MET A 226 -1.89 3.80 22.12
C MET A 226 -1.04 2.63 21.61
N SER A 227 -1.60 1.87 20.65
CA SER A 227 -0.85 0.83 19.95
C SER A 227 0.29 1.42 19.10
N VAL A 228 1.30 0.62 18.80
CA VAL A 228 2.39 1.06 17.92
C VAL A 228 1.87 1.41 16.52
N ALA A 229 0.89 0.66 16.00
CA ALA A 229 0.26 0.92 14.69
C ALA A 229 -0.44 2.29 14.67
N SER A 230 -1.09 2.68 15.78
CA SER A 230 -1.84 3.94 15.85
C SER A 230 -0.98 5.17 15.54
N TRP A 231 0.28 5.17 15.94
CA TRP A 231 1.20 6.28 15.67
C TRP A 231 1.44 6.50 14.19
N ALA A 232 1.56 5.41 13.42
CA ALA A 232 1.77 5.49 11.98
C ALA A 232 0.50 5.96 11.23
N ILE A 233 -0.67 5.43 11.59
CA ILE A 233 -1.94 5.82 10.98
C ILE A 233 -2.31 7.25 11.35
N ARG A 234 -2.16 7.62 12.63
CA ARG A 234 -2.42 8.99 13.10
C ARG A 234 -1.44 9.99 12.51
N PHE A 235 -0.16 9.64 12.33
CA PHE A 235 0.80 10.50 11.63
C PHE A 235 0.29 10.87 10.23
N ALA A 236 -0.03 9.88 9.41
CA ALA A 236 -0.54 10.12 8.07
C ALA A 236 -1.88 10.91 8.08
N SER A 237 -2.78 10.59 9.01
CA SER A 237 -4.07 11.25 9.14
C SER A 237 -3.99 12.70 9.64
N SER A 238 -2.86 13.08 10.28
CA SER A 238 -2.63 14.42 10.82
C SER A 238 -2.16 15.43 9.78
N LEU A 239 -1.80 14.98 8.58
CA LEU A 239 -1.40 15.87 7.48
C LEU A 239 -2.64 16.58 6.91
N ASP A 240 -2.50 17.87 6.57
CA ASP A 240 -3.62 18.76 6.25
C ASP A 240 -4.43 18.26 5.04
N ASP A 241 -3.87 18.12 3.87
CA ASP A 241 -4.62 17.76 2.64
C ASP A 241 -4.88 16.25 2.50
N VAL A 242 -4.58 15.45 3.53
CA VAL A 242 -4.93 14.03 3.59
C VAL A 242 -6.39 13.88 4.02
N PHE A 243 -7.22 13.39 3.13
CA PHE A 243 -8.64 13.14 3.42
C PHE A 243 -8.95 11.67 3.71
N MET A 244 -8.05 10.73 3.34
CA MET A 244 -8.23 9.29 3.56
C MET A 244 -6.89 8.60 3.81
N VAL A 245 -6.87 7.72 4.79
CA VAL A 245 -5.72 6.84 5.10
C VAL A 245 -6.20 5.39 5.00
N LEU A 246 -5.59 4.64 4.08
CA LEU A 246 -5.97 3.25 3.82
C LEU A 246 -5.24 2.31 4.76
N SER A 247 -5.98 1.53 5.52
CA SER A 247 -5.43 0.45 6.33
C SER A 247 -5.88 -0.92 5.81
N GLY A 248 -4.91 -1.79 5.51
CA GLY A 248 -5.16 -3.21 5.28
C GLY A 248 -5.27 -3.91 6.63
N MET A 249 -6.46 -4.41 6.94
CA MET A 249 -6.77 -5.07 8.21
C MET A 249 -7.07 -6.54 7.94
N SER A 250 -6.18 -7.42 8.39
CA SER A 250 -6.26 -8.86 8.14
C SER A 250 -6.86 -9.63 9.32
N THR A 251 -7.03 -9.00 10.49
CA THR A 251 -7.63 -9.62 11.68
C THR A 251 -8.63 -8.69 12.35
N TRP A 252 -9.47 -9.28 13.17
CA TRP A 252 -10.44 -8.57 13.97
C TRP A 252 -9.79 -7.56 14.91
N GLU A 253 -8.67 -7.94 15.55
CA GLU A 253 -7.93 -7.10 16.49
C GLU A 253 -7.34 -5.87 15.81
N GLN A 254 -6.86 -6.01 14.57
CA GLN A 254 -6.38 -4.86 13.79
C GLN A 254 -7.50 -3.87 13.45
N LEU A 255 -8.69 -4.38 13.15
CA LEU A 255 -9.85 -3.52 12.93
C LEU A 255 -10.24 -2.78 14.22
N GLU A 256 -10.39 -3.48 15.33
CA GLU A 256 -10.75 -2.87 16.62
C GLU A 256 -9.74 -1.82 17.05
N ASP A 257 -8.45 -2.13 16.92
CA ASP A 257 -7.37 -1.18 17.20
C ASP A 257 -7.51 0.09 16.36
N ASN A 258 -7.62 -0.06 15.03
CA ASN A 258 -7.74 1.09 14.14
C ASN A 258 -9.01 1.93 14.42
N LEU A 259 -10.14 1.29 14.69
CA LEU A 259 -11.38 1.97 15.02
C LEU A 259 -11.28 2.73 16.34
N SER A 260 -10.54 2.21 17.33
CA SER A 260 -10.45 2.77 18.67
C SER A 260 -9.93 4.22 18.71
N TYR A 261 -9.03 4.59 17.79
CA TYR A 261 -8.46 5.94 17.72
C TYR A 261 -8.88 6.74 16.46
N MET A 262 -9.49 6.08 15.46
CA MET A 262 -9.96 6.78 14.25
C MET A 262 -11.45 7.14 14.30
N GLU A 263 -12.24 6.56 15.22
CA GLU A 263 -13.66 6.91 15.39
C GLU A 263 -13.82 8.38 15.80
N ASP A 264 -13.05 8.82 16.80
CA ASP A 264 -12.97 10.20 17.29
C ASP A 264 -11.54 10.75 17.08
N PHE A 265 -11.08 10.71 15.83
CA PHE A 265 -9.71 11.04 15.45
C PHE A 265 -9.26 12.41 15.96
N LYS A 266 -8.10 12.43 16.60
CA LYS A 266 -7.37 13.64 17.01
C LYS A 266 -6.01 13.67 16.33
N PRO A 267 -5.69 14.77 15.62
CA PRO A 267 -4.35 14.93 15.03
C PRO A 267 -3.25 14.84 16.07
N LEU A 268 -2.10 14.32 15.68
CA LEU A 268 -0.89 14.35 16.50
C LEU A 268 -0.44 15.79 16.76
N THR A 269 0.00 16.05 17.97
CA THR A 269 0.68 17.30 18.32
C THR A 269 2.06 17.37 17.65
N LYS A 270 2.68 18.56 17.65
CA LYS A 270 4.04 18.71 17.11
C LYS A 270 5.05 17.81 17.83
N GLU A 271 4.94 17.71 19.16
CA GLU A 271 5.82 16.87 19.97
C GLU A 271 5.65 15.37 19.64
N GLU A 272 4.41 14.91 19.44
CA GLU A 272 4.12 13.55 19.02
C GLU A 272 4.69 13.25 17.63
N ILE A 273 4.57 14.20 16.68
CA ILE A 273 5.18 14.08 15.34
C ILE A 273 6.71 14.00 15.44
N GLU A 274 7.36 14.87 16.24
CA GLU A 274 8.80 14.81 16.47
C GLU A 274 9.23 13.46 17.08
N THR A 275 8.39 12.88 17.94
CA THR A 275 8.66 11.56 18.51
C THR A 275 8.61 10.47 17.44
N THR A 276 7.67 10.52 16.49
CA THR A 276 7.65 9.56 15.37
C THR A 276 8.93 9.66 14.52
N PHE A 277 9.51 10.84 14.33
CA PHE A 277 10.78 10.99 13.60
C PHE A 277 11.98 10.44 14.39
N LYS A 278 11.99 10.57 15.71
CA LYS A 278 13.00 9.89 16.55
C LYS A 278 12.90 8.37 16.43
N VAL A 279 11.69 7.83 16.41
CA VAL A 279 11.44 6.40 16.17
C VAL A 279 11.90 5.99 14.78
N ALA A 280 11.61 6.78 13.73
CA ALA A 280 12.09 6.53 12.37
C ALA A 280 13.62 6.43 12.33
N LYS A 281 14.33 7.32 13.05
CA LYS A 281 15.79 7.25 13.14
C LYS A 281 16.26 5.94 13.78
N ILE A 282 15.64 5.49 14.88
CA ILE A 282 15.99 4.22 15.54
C ILE A 282 15.78 3.04 14.58
N ILE A 283 14.67 3.03 13.82
CA ILE A 283 14.38 1.98 12.85
C ILE A 283 15.43 1.96 11.74
N ASN A 284 15.75 3.12 11.17
CA ASN A 284 16.76 3.24 10.12
C ASN A 284 18.14 2.79 10.58
N ASP A 285 18.54 3.18 11.79
CA ASP A 285 19.84 2.78 12.37
C ASP A 285 19.96 1.25 12.58
N THR A 286 18.83 0.53 12.60
CA THR A 286 18.77 -0.94 12.83
C THR A 286 18.32 -1.76 11.61
N THR A 287 17.91 -1.14 10.50
CA THR A 287 17.39 -1.82 9.30
C THR A 287 18.43 -1.79 8.18
N ALA A 288 18.88 -2.96 7.75
CA ALA A 288 19.86 -3.07 6.66
C ALA A 288 19.24 -3.01 5.26
N ILE A 289 18.05 -3.62 5.08
CA ILE A 289 17.30 -3.62 3.81
C ILE A 289 15.86 -3.18 4.07
N ALA A 290 15.44 -2.08 3.47
CA ALA A 290 14.14 -1.45 3.70
C ALA A 290 12.97 -2.13 2.92
N CYS A 291 12.98 -3.46 2.80
CA CYS A 291 11.95 -4.23 2.13
C CYS A 291 10.62 -4.21 2.91
N THR A 292 9.48 -4.01 2.21
CA THR A 292 8.11 -4.00 2.79
C THR A 292 7.37 -5.32 2.67
N ALA A 293 7.99 -6.35 2.08
CA ALA A 293 7.37 -7.64 1.81
C ALA A 293 6.06 -7.56 0.99
N CYS A 294 6.02 -6.65 -0.01
CA CYS A 294 4.87 -6.50 -0.91
C CYS A 294 4.73 -7.64 -1.94
N ASN A 295 5.76 -8.47 -2.11
CA ASN A 295 5.86 -9.65 -2.98
C ASN A 295 5.91 -9.40 -4.50
N TYR A 296 5.78 -8.18 -5.01
CA TYR A 296 5.85 -7.91 -6.46
C TYR A 296 7.13 -8.43 -7.11
N CYS A 297 8.28 -8.35 -6.42
CA CYS A 297 9.54 -8.90 -6.90
C CYS A 297 9.56 -10.43 -7.00
N LYS A 298 8.82 -11.12 -6.12
CA LYS A 298 8.72 -12.60 -6.09
C LYS A 298 7.96 -13.12 -7.30
N GLU A 299 6.81 -12.52 -7.62
CA GLU A 299 5.96 -12.89 -8.76
C GLU A 299 6.68 -12.69 -10.11
N ASN A 300 7.60 -11.73 -10.17
CA ASN A 300 8.33 -11.38 -11.37
C ASN A 300 9.76 -11.97 -11.45
N CYS A 301 10.13 -12.83 -10.49
CA CYS A 301 11.44 -13.48 -10.49
C CYS A 301 11.45 -14.76 -11.31
N PRO A 302 12.19 -14.84 -12.45
CA PRO A 302 12.25 -16.07 -13.26
C PRO A 302 12.90 -17.24 -12.52
N MET A 303 13.75 -16.95 -11.52
CA MET A 303 14.39 -17.96 -10.67
C MET A 303 13.55 -18.32 -9.45
N GLN A 304 12.39 -17.68 -9.23
CA GLN A 304 11.49 -17.89 -8.10
C GLN A 304 12.18 -17.74 -6.72
N ILE A 305 13.15 -16.84 -6.63
CA ILE A 305 13.83 -16.52 -5.37
C ILE A 305 12.82 -15.86 -4.41
N GLN A 306 12.81 -16.32 -3.17
CA GLN A 306 11.95 -15.80 -2.11
C GLN A 306 12.53 -14.49 -1.54
N ILE A 307 12.61 -13.45 -2.38
CA ILE A 307 13.34 -12.20 -2.11
C ILE A 307 12.91 -11.54 -0.80
N PRO A 308 11.61 -11.32 -0.52
CA PRO A 308 11.19 -10.64 0.71
C PRO A 308 11.54 -11.42 1.97
N GLU A 309 11.37 -12.72 1.95
CA GLU A 309 11.67 -13.63 3.06
C GLU A 309 13.19 -13.65 3.33
N ILE A 310 13.99 -13.71 2.29
CA ILE A 310 15.45 -13.65 2.37
C ILE A 310 15.92 -12.34 2.99
N PHE A 311 15.33 -11.22 2.58
CA PHE A 311 15.68 -9.91 3.11
C PHE A 311 15.26 -9.74 4.58
N GLU A 312 14.14 -10.35 4.98
CA GLU A 312 13.75 -10.38 6.38
C GLU A 312 14.72 -11.18 7.25
N LEU A 313 15.14 -12.35 6.78
CA LEU A 313 16.16 -13.16 7.46
C LEU A 313 17.47 -12.37 7.61
N TYR A 314 17.89 -11.66 6.57
CA TYR A 314 19.08 -10.82 6.63
C TYR A 314 18.94 -9.66 7.63
N ASN A 315 17.83 -8.97 7.63
CA ASN A 315 17.57 -7.91 8.62
C ASN A 315 17.56 -8.45 10.05
N ASN A 316 16.99 -9.64 10.28
CA ASN A 316 17.00 -10.29 11.59
C ASN A 316 18.42 -10.69 12.01
N GLU A 317 19.23 -11.20 11.07
CA GLU A 317 20.64 -11.50 11.33
C GLU A 317 21.42 -10.23 11.73
N LYS A 318 21.19 -9.11 11.05
CA LYS A 318 21.82 -7.83 11.39
C LYS A 318 21.40 -7.29 12.75
N ARG A 319 20.13 -7.51 13.15
CA ARG A 319 19.60 -7.03 14.43
C ARG A 319 20.03 -7.89 15.62
N PHE A 320 20.07 -9.20 15.44
CA PHE A 320 20.18 -10.16 16.55
C PHE A 320 21.38 -11.10 16.43
N GLY A 321 22.14 -11.02 15.33
CA GLY A 321 23.27 -11.90 15.07
C GLY A 321 22.87 -13.38 15.05
N MET A 322 23.77 -14.26 15.45
CA MET A 322 23.53 -15.71 15.50
C MET A 322 22.31 -16.12 16.35
N ALA A 323 21.92 -15.30 17.32
CA ALA A 323 20.74 -15.56 18.14
C ALA A 323 19.42 -15.48 17.36
N SER A 324 19.41 -14.85 16.17
CA SER A 324 18.25 -14.77 15.30
C SER A 324 17.80 -16.13 14.73
N GLY A 325 18.72 -17.10 14.62
CA GLY A 325 18.53 -18.36 13.91
C GLY A 325 18.31 -18.20 12.41
N SER A 326 18.56 -17.00 11.85
CA SER A 326 18.30 -16.66 10.46
C SER A 326 19.08 -17.52 9.48
N LYS A 327 20.37 -17.81 9.75
CA LYS A 327 21.19 -18.67 8.91
C LYS A 327 20.59 -20.07 8.77
N LYS A 328 20.09 -20.65 9.87
CA LYS A 328 19.43 -21.96 9.84
C LYS A 328 18.13 -21.90 9.03
N LYS A 329 17.28 -20.89 9.26
CA LYS A 329 16.02 -20.70 8.52
C LYS A 329 16.29 -20.53 7.02
N TYR A 330 17.32 -19.77 6.65
CA TYR A 330 17.76 -19.62 5.26
C TYR A 330 18.15 -20.97 4.65
N GLN A 331 19.00 -21.77 5.34
CA GLN A 331 19.40 -23.09 4.89
C GLN A 331 18.22 -24.09 4.76
N ASP A 332 17.21 -23.97 5.60
CA ASP A 332 15.99 -24.79 5.47
C ASP A 332 15.14 -24.33 4.28
N MET A 333 15.00 -23.04 4.03
CA MET A 333 14.23 -22.49 2.93
C MET A 333 14.82 -22.85 1.55
N ILE A 334 16.15 -22.80 1.39
CA ILE A 334 16.81 -23.12 0.12
C ILE A 334 16.80 -24.61 -0.24
N LYS A 335 16.26 -25.49 0.59
CA LYS A 335 16.02 -26.90 0.23
C LYS A 335 14.90 -27.05 -0.80
N THR A 336 14.00 -26.07 -0.84
CA THR A 336 12.80 -26.08 -1.69
C THR A 336 12.69 -24.86 -2.61
N HIS A 337 13.52 -23.85 -2.40
CA HIS A 337 13.51 -22.61 -3.18
C HIS A 337 14.93 -22.23 -3.64
N ALA A 338 15.00 -21.39 -4.67
CA ALA A 338 16.27 -20.90 -5.19
C ALA A 338 17.03 -20.06 -4.15
N LYS A 339 18.36 -20.17 -4.16
CA LYS A 339 19.27 -19.40 -3.32
C LYS A 339 19.41 -17.96 -3.82
N ALA A 340 19.89 -17.09 -2.95
CA ALA A 340 20.24 -15.72 -3.32
C ALA A 340 21.32 -15.66 -4.41
N SER A 341 22.33 -16.58 -4.36
CA SER A 341 23.40 -16.68 -5.35
C SER A 341 22.96 -17.18 -6.73
N GLU A 342 21.77 -17.78 -6.85
CA GLU A 342 21.21 -18.21 -8.13
C GLU A 342 20.55 -17.06 -8.92
N CYS A 343 20.64 -15.82 -8.42
CA CYS A 343 20.17 -14.64 -9.11
C CYS A 343 20.92 -14.43 -10.45
N ILE A 344 20.17 -14.43 -11.55
CA ILE A 344 20.72 -14.19 -12.91
C ILE A 344 20.87 -12.72 -13.27
N GLU A 345 20.72 -11.81 -12.31
CA GLU A 345 20.88 -10.36 -12.43
C GLU A 345 20.01 -9.68 -13.52
N CYS A 346 18.86 -10.23 -13.85
CA CYS A 346 17.96 -9.68 -14.87
C CYS A 346 17.27 -8.38 -14.47
N ARG A 347 17.33 -7.99 -13.17
CA ARG A 347 16.73 -6.77 -12.58
C ARG A 347 15.20 -6.63 -12.73
N SER A 348 14.49 -7.63 -13.20
CA SER A 348 13.03 -7.58 -13.31
C SER A 348 12.37 -7.24 -11.97
N CYS A 349 12.88 -7.81 -10.86
CA CYS A 349 12.42 -7.52 -9.51
C CYS A 349 12.58 -6.05 -9.09
N GLU A 350 13.64 -5.38 -9.54
CA GLU A 350 13.90 -3.97 -9.22
C GLU A 350 12.90 -3.04 -9.92
N GLY A 351 12.56 -3.33 -11.19
CA GLY A 351 11.56 -2.57 -11.95
C GLY A 351 10.14 -2.65 -11.35
N HIS A 352 9.84 -3.67 -10.52
CA HIS A 352 8.55 -3.83 -9.87
C HIS A 352 8.57 -3.47 -8.37
N CYS A 353 9.72 -3.02 -7.86
CA CYS A 353 9.86 -2.70 -6.43
C CYS A 353 9.37 -1.29 -6.11
N PRO A 354 8.25 -1.10 -5.39
CA PRO A 354 7.76 0.23 -5.02
C PRO A 354 8.66 0.96 -4.00
N GLN A 355 9.67 0.25 -3.46
CA GLN A 355 10.68 0.82 -2.56
C GLN A 355 11.99 1.16 -3.31
N HIS A 356 12.05 0.95 -4.62
CA HIS A 356 13.22 1.20 -5.49
C HIS A 356 14.52 0.58 -4.95
N LEU A 357 14.42 -0.64 -4.37
CA LEU A 357 15.57 -1.35 -3.80
C LEU A 357 16.46 -1.89 -4.91
N THR A 358 17.79 -1.78 -4.76
CA THR A 358 18.79 -2.47 -5.58
C THR A 358 18.84 -3.96 -5.19
N ILE A 359 17.81 -4.70 -5.56
CA ILE A 359 17.55 -6.06 -5.09
C ILE A 359 18.68 -7.01 -5.46
N VAL A 360 19.23 -6.88 -6.67
CA VAL A 360 20.33 -7.72 -7.16
C VAL A 360 21.57 -7.55 -6.26
N ASP A 361 21.92 -6.32 -5.91
CA ASP A 361 23.09 -6.05 -5.06
C ASP A 361 22.86 -6.56 -3.63
N TYR A 362 21.65 -6.40 -3.11
CA TYR A 362 21.29 -6.98 -1.81
C TYR A 362 21.32 -8.51 -1.81
N LEU A 363 20.88 -9.18 -2.86
CA LEU A 363 20.97 -10.65 -2.96
C LEU A 363 22.43 -11.13 -2.94
N LYS A 364 23.37 -10.42 -3.56
CA LYS A 364 24.80 -10.72 -3.47
C LYS A 364 25.32 -10.60 -2.02
N ILE A 365 24.91 -9.56 -1.32
CA ILE A 365 25.29 -9.36 0.09
C ILE A 365 24.71 -10.48 0.97
N VAL A 366 23.47 -10.86 0.74
CA VAL A 366 22.78 -11.94 1.48
C VAL A 366 23.45 -13.29 1.20
N ALA A 367 23.76 -13.61 -0.07
CA ALA A 367 24.49 -14.80 -0.45
C ALA A 367 25.81 -14.91 0.32
N LYS A 368 26.63 -13.86 0.31
CA LYS A 368 27.88 -13.80 1.06
C LYS A 368 27.67 -14.00 2.58
N THR A 369 26.52 -13.62 3.13
CA THR A 369 26.27 -13.73 4.58
C THR A 369 25.80 -15.12 4.98
N PHE A 370 24.99 -15.79 4.16
CA PHE A 370 24.33 -17.02 4.52
C PHE A 370 24.87 -18.27 3.81
N GLU A 371 25.55 -18.11 2.68
CA GLU A 371 26.04 -19.23 1.86
C GLU A 371 27.55 -19.47 2.02
N ASP A 372 28.32 -18.45 2.46
CA ASP A 372 29.73 -18.59 2.91
C ASP A 372 29.75 -19.07 4.41
#